data_ef3f9e94d348bb85d72865075ce468d2
#
_entry.id   ef3f9e94d348bb85d72865075ce468d2
#
_cell.length_a   1.000
_cell.length_b   1.000
_cell.length_c   1.000
_cell.angle_alpha   90.00
_cell.angle_beta   90.00
_cell.angle_gamma   90.00
#
_symmetry.space_group_name_H-M   'P 1'
#
loop_
_entity.id
_entity.type
_entity.pdbx_description
1 polymer ?
#
loop_
_entity_poly.entity_id
_entity_poly.type
_entity_poly.pdbx_seq_one_letter_code
_entity_poly.pdbx_strand_id
1 'polypeptide(L)'
;MIIIVCGSDDTDKSYISTNMKKTMKALVYEEYTTDDDFSKILKIKDLPIPEPKSNEIVFKVKAAALNYDDIWGMRGKPLAIPLPHISGTDAAGEVTAVGEDVKNFKVGDRVVSHGNMSCRVCKRCTSGREYDCKKRTIWGFETGPLWGGYCEYTHLPEVNVVKIPEGVSYEEAAAASMTMLTSWHMLVGRAKIQPGQLVLIMGGGSGVGNYGIQIAKLFGCTVIATASPDKLDQLLELGADYAIDHRKDDWHKEVRAIAKKIPKAYGDTPGVDVIFEHIGGSHWNKELTLLNYGGTVITTGATTGYMAKTDLRHIFFKGLNILGSTQGTRAELEQGFYWMSKGKIKSIIDSEYTLEQAAEAHTKMLKGKGLFGKIIMKPS
;
A
#
# COMPACT_ATOMS: atom_id res chain seq x y z
N MET A 1 -74.00 -9.31 18.03
CA MET A 1 -73.54 -7.94 18.25
C MET A 1 -72.76 -7.97 19.54
N ILE A 2 -71.44 -8.17 19.45
CA ILE A 2 -70.53 -8.20 20.58
C ILE A 2 -69.51 -7.08 20.29
N ILE A 3 -69.52 -6.08 21.16
CA ILE A 3 -68.64 -4.96 21.15
C ILE A 3 -67.33 -5.41 21.91
N ILE A 4 -66.19 -5.43 21.27
CA ILE A 4 -64.90 -5.59 21.93
C ILE A 4 -64.30 -4.21 22.05
N VAL A 5 -64.14 -3.77 23.29
CA VAL A 5 -63.46 -2.55 23.67
C VAL A 5 -61.93 -2.78 23.55
N CYS A 6 -61.30 -1.98 22.73
CA CYS A 6 -59.84 -1.90 22.68
C CYS A 6 -59.33 -1.12 23.91
N GLY A 7 -58.59 -1.80 24.78
CA GLY A 7 -57.79 -1.18 25.81
C GLY A 7 -56.51 -0.67 25.23
N SER A 8 -56.27 0.61 25.40
CA SER A 8 -54.97 1.27 25.17
C SER A 8 -54.03 0.97 26.34
N ASP A 9 -52.98 0.26 26.12
CA ASP A 9 -51.81 0.26 27.01
C ASP A 9 -50.61 0.87 26.29
N ASP A 10 -50.45 2.16 26.56
CA ASP A 10 -49.30 2.96 26.30
C ASP A 10 -48.36 2.87 27.54
N THR A 11 -47.41 1.95 27.55
CA THR A 11 -46.27 2.05 28.47
C THR A 11 -45.10 1.22 27.96
N ASP A 12 -43.94 1.90 27.97
CA ASP A 12 -42.58 1.38 27.86
C ASP A 12 -41.96 1.27 26.45
N LYS A 13 -41.84 2.43 25.81
CA LYS A 13 -40.62 2.68 25.01
C LYS A 13 -39.55 3.14 25.96
N SER A 14 -38.88 2.20 26.64
CA SER A 14 -37.57 2.47 27.26
C SER A 14 -36.60 2.77 26.11
N TYR A 15 -36.39 4.07 25.84
CA TYR A 15 -35.26 4.54 25.09
C TYR A 15 -34.01 4.13 25.87
N ILE A 16 -33.39 3.02 25.47
CA ILE A 16 -32.01 2.76 25.81
C ILE A 16 -31.23 3.81 25.05
N SER A 17 -31.03 4.97 25.66
CA SER A 17 -30.02 5.92 25.29
C SER A 17 -28.67 5.27 25.53
N THR A 18 -28.24 4.44 24.59
CA THR A 18 -26.83 4.11 24.52
C THR A 18 -26.09 5.42 24.31
N ASN A 19 -25.27 5.79 25.27
CA ASN A 19 -24.31 6.89 25.17
C ASN A 19 -23.35 6.58 24.03
N MET A 20 -23.79 6.77 22.77
CA MET A 20 -22.92 6.60 21.62
C MET A 20 -21.85 7.68 21.69
N LYS A 21 -20.60 7.26 21.68
CA LYS A 21 -19.43 8.14 21.58
C LYS A 21 -19.64 9.09 20.41
N LYS A 22 -19.75 10.40 20.68
CA LYS A 22 -19.99 11.40 19.62
C LYS A 22 -18.72 11.89 18.97
N THR A 23 -17.55 11.60 19.57
CA THR A 23 -16.24 12.01 19.09
C THR A 23 -15.32 10.83 18.94
N MET A 24 -14.29 10.97 18.13
CA MET A 24 -13.23 10.00 17.90
C MET A 24 -11.86 10.64 18.09
N LYS A 25 -10.87 9.87 18.48
CA LYS A 25 -9.47 10.29 18.43
C LYS A 25 -8.93 10.21 17.00
N ALA A 26 -8.18 11.23 16.61
CA ALA A 26 -7.50 11.28 15.34
C ALA A 26 -6.10 11.87 15.48
N LEU A 27 -5.14 11.37 14.72
CA LEU A 27 -3.79 11.92 14.60
C LEU A 27 -3.79 13.03 13.55
N VAL A 28 -3.56 14.27 13.98
CA VAL A 28 -3.68 15.47 13.13
C VAL A 28 -2.37 16.24 13.14
N TYR A 29 -2.02 16.82 11.99
CA TYR A 29 -1.02 17.90 11.92
C TYR A 29 -1.59 19.10 11.15
N GLU A 30 -1.12 20.31 11.53
CA GLU A 30 -1.67 21.59 11.06
C GLU A 30 -0.63 22.41 10.31
N GLU A 31 0.62 21.95 10.30
CA GLU A 31 1.74 22.62 9.64
C GLU A 31 2.70 21.58 9.06
N TYR A 32 3.51 22.00 8.08
CA TYR A 32 4.57 21.16 7.54
C TYR A 32 5.84 21.26 8.37
N THR A 33 6.69 20.23 8.32
CA THR A 33 7.99 20.23 8.99
C THR A 33 9.10 19.75 8.06
N THR A 34 10.30 20.27 8.27
CA THR A 34 11.55 19.72 7.71
C THR A 34 12.33 18.94 8.76
N ASP A 35 11.86 18.94 10.01
CA ASP A 35 12.48 18.22 11.13
C ASP A 35 12.11 16.74 11.07
N ASP A 36 13.03 15.88 11.49
CA ASP A 36 12.80 14.44 11.63
C ASP A 36 12.14 14.06 12.98
N ASP A 37 11.96 15.03 13.87
CA ASP A 37 11.19 14.90 15.10
C ASP A 37 9.72 15.26 14.86
N PHE A 38 8.96 14.27 14.44
CA PHE A 38 7.54 14.42 14.12
C PHE A 38 6.64 14.68 15.34
N SER A 39 7.14 14.49 16.58
CA SER A 39 6.38 14.79 17.81
C SER A 39 5.99 16.28 17.93
N LYS A 40 6.72 17.16 17.24
CA LYS A 40 6.45 18.60 17.23
C LYS A 40 5.14 18.95 16.55
N ILE A 41 4.78 18.23 15.47
CA ILE A 41 3.60 18.54 14.65
C ILE A 41 2.44 17.55 14.83
N LEU A 42 2.73 16.27 15.13
CA LEU A 42 1.70 15.24 15.29
C LEU A 42 0.98 15.41 16.63
N LYS A 43 -0.34 15.57 16.61
CA LYS A 43 -1.20 15.78 17.80
C LYS A 43 -2.42 14.89 17.74
N ILE A 44 -2.80 14.32 18.88
CA ILE A 44 -4.10 13.64 19.02
C ILE A 44 -5.17 14.70 19.27
N LYS A 45 -6.24 14.64 18.48
CA LYS A 45 -7.41 15.52 18.62
C LYS A 45 -8.69 14.70 18.70
N ASP A 46 -9.65 15.22 19.47
CA ASP A 46 -11.01 14.71 19.47
C ASP A 46 -11.80 15.42 18.36
N LEU A 47 -12.30 14.63 17.40
CA LEU A 47 -13.06 15.10 16.25
C LEU A 47 -14.44 14.43 16.24
N PRO A 48 -15.46 15.02 15.60
CA PRO A 48 -16.73 14.33 15.40
C PRO A 48 -16.53 13.01 14.63
N ILE A 49 -17.29 11.97 15.01
CA ILE A 49 -17.37 10.76 14.20
C ILE A 49 -18.07 11.13 12.88
N PRO A 50 -17.51 10.76 11.70
CA PRO A 50 -18.11 11.11 10.43
C PRO A 50 -19.44 10.39 10.21
N GLU A 51 -20.40 11.09 9.58
CA GLU A 51 -21.62 10.49 9.06
C GLU A 51 -21.42 10.14 7.57
N PRO A 52 -21.94 8.99 7.09
CA PRO A 52 -21.77 8.62 5.70
C PRO A 52 -22.64 9.48 4.78
N LYS A 53 -22.08 9.95 3.66
CA LYS A 53 -22.92 10.44 2.55
C LYS A 53 -23.64 9.27 1.88
N SER A 54 -24.56 9.54 0.96
CA SER A 54 -25.42 8.52 0.35
C SER A 54 -24.67 7.29 -0.18
N ASN A 55 -23.48 7.49 -0.77
CA ASN A 55 -22.65 6.45 -1.38
C ASN A 55 -21.40 6.08 -0.55
N GLU A 56 -21.33 6.51 0.72
CA GLU A 56 -20.17 6.28 1.59
C GLU A 56 -20.42 5.23 2.65
N ILE A 57 -19.32 4.68 3.14
CA ILE A 57 -19.25 3.72 4.23
C ILE A 57 -18.43 4.37 5.33
N VAL A 58 -18.93 4.32 6.57
CA VAL A 58 -18.15 4.62 7.77
C VAL A 58 -17.72 3.32 8.41
N PHE A 59 -16.47 3.21 8.79
CA PHE A 59 -15.96 2.04 9.50
C PHE A 59 -15.07 2.43 10.66
N LYS A 60 -15.12 1.62 11.72
CA LYS A 60 -14.22 1.71 12.86
C LYS A 60 -12.87 1.12 12.45
N VAL A 61 -11.83 1.94 12.47
CA VAL A 61 -10.46 1.51 12.12
C VAL A 61 -9.91 0.60 13.22
N LYS A 62 -9.46 -0.59 12.82
CA LYS A 62 -8.79 -1.57 13.69
C LYS A 62 -7.29 -1.59 13.47
N ALA A 63 -6.86 -1.32 12.24
CA ALA A 63 -5.46 -1.21 11.86
C ALA A 63 -5.30 -0.23 10.70
N ALA A 64 -4.22 0.52 10.71
CA ALA A 64 -3.75 1.33 9.58
C ALA A 64 -2.26 1.06 9.39
N ALA A 65 -1.72 1.23 8.18
CA ALA A 65 -0.32 0.93 7.92
C ALA A 65 0.43 2.15 7.41
N LEU A 66 1.66 2.36 7.92
CA LEU A 66 2.50 3.48 7.52
C LEU A 66 3.03 3.31 6.10
N ASN A 67 3.09 4.42 5.38
CA ASN A 67 3.69 4.56 4.06
C ASN A 67 4.62 5.77 3.99
N TYR A 68 5.53 5.78 3.03
CA TYR A 68 6.48 6.88 2.92
C TYR A 68 5.83 8.19 2.43
N ASP A 69 4.64 8.13 1.85
CA ASP A 69 3.79 9.30 1.53
C ASP A 69 3.35 10.08 2.78
N ASP A 70 3.23 9.43 3.95
CA ASP A 70 3.03 10.13 5.22
C ASP A 70 4.15 11.13 5.51
N ILE A 71 5.41 10.71 5.28
CA ILE A 71 6.58 11.59 5.44
C ILE A 71 6.54 12.74 4.41
N TRP A 72 6.20 12.44 3.16
CA TRP A 72 6.04 13.47 2.14
C TRP A 72 4.93 14.46 2.49
N GLY A 73 3.81 13.98 3.01
CA GLY A 73 2.70 14.79 3.48
C GLY A 73 3.12 15.75 4.59
N MET A 74 3.76 15.24 5.64
CA MET A 74 4.26 16.06 6.74
C MET A 74 5.32 17.08 6.31
N ARG A 75 6.07 16.80 5.25
CA ARG A 75 7.05 17.73 4.66
C ARG A 75 6.47 18.71 3.63
N GLY A 76 5.22 18.52 3.20
CA GLY A 76 4.61 19.30 2.13
C GLY A 76 5.38 19.21 0.81
N LYS A 77 6.09 18.10 0.55
CA LYS A 77 6.92 17.88 -0.64
C LYS A 77 6.79 16.42 -1.11
N PRO A 78 6.83 16.15 -2.42
CA PRO A 78 6.92 17.12 -3.54
C PRO A 78 5.64 17.90 -3.79
N LEU A 79 4.56 17.61 -3.05
CA LEU A 79 3.24 18.17 -3.23
C LEU A 79 2.73 18.77 -1.92
N ALA A 80 2.21 19.98 -1.96
CA ALA A 80 1.47 20.56 -0.83
C ALA A 80 0.10 19.89 -0.71
N ILE A 81 -0.26 19.43 0.48
CA ILE A 81 -1.50 18.73 0.77
C ILE A 81 -2.43 19.63 1.62
N PRO A 82 -3.76 19.37 1.64
CA PRO A 82 -4.68 20.14 2.47
C PRO A 82 -4.36 20.02 3.97
N LEU A 83 -4.33 21.14 4.68
CA LEU A 83 -4.18 21.21 6.14
C LEU A 83 -5.46 21.80 6.76
N PRO A 84 -5.84 21.45 8.01
CA PRO A 84 -5.26 20.40 8.85
C PRO A 84 -5.43 19.01 8.22
N HIS A 85 -4.51 18.07 8.49
CA HIS A 85 -4.49 16.78 7.82
C HIS A 85 -4.53 15.59 8.79
N ILE A 86 -5.21 14.51 8.35
CA ILE A 86 -5.08 13.16 8.90
C ILE A 86 -4.46 12.30 7.80
N SER A 87 -3.26 11.75 8.04
CA SER A 87 -2.63 10.82 7.12
C SER A 87 -3.18 9.40 7.24
N GLY A 88 -2.59 8.47 6.50
CA GLY A 88 -2.94 7.06 6.49
C GLY A 88 -3.79 6.68 5.29
N THR A 89 -3.14 6.15 4.26
CA THR A 89 -3.78 5.62 3.04
C THR A 89 -4.32 4.22 3.21
N ASP A 90 -3.77 3.47 4.15
CA ASP A 90 -4.08 2.07 4.42
C ASP A 90 -4.85 1.97 5.74
N ALA A 91 -6.15 1.73 5.69
CA ALA A 91 -6.96 1.52 6.87
C ALA A 91 -7.89 0.32 6.69
N ALA A 92 -7.89 -0.58 7.68
CA ALA A 92 -8.75 -1.75 7.74
C ALA A 92 -9.61 -1.69 9.01
N GLY A 93 -10.85 -2.15 8.92
CA GLY A 93 -11.77 -2.06 10.03
C GLY A 93 -13.12 -2.72 9.79
N GLU A 94 -14.08 -2.37 10.63
CA GLU A 94 -15.44 -2.92 10.61
C GLU A 94 -16.44 -1.80 10.31
N VAL A 95 -17.33 -2.05 9.37
CA VAL A 95 -18.39 -1.10 8.96
C VAL A 95 -19.33 -0.82 10.14
N THR A 96 -19.52 0.46 10.44
CA THR A 96 -20.42 0.92 11.51
C THR A 96 -21.63 1.69 11.00
N ALA A 97 -21.54 2.27 9.79
CA ALA A 97 -22.68 2.92 9.13
C ALA A 97 -22.48 2.89 7.60
N VAL A 98 -23.59 2.89 6.87
CA VAL A 98 -23.61 2.94 5.41
C VAL A 98 -24.64 3.98 4.95
N GLY A 99 -24.30 4.69 3.87
CA GLY A 99 -25.24 5.60 3.19
C GLY A 99 -26.34 4.85 2.44
N GLU A 100 -27.42 5.55 2.11
CA GLU A 100 -28.63 4.98 1.50
C GLU A 100 -28.44 4.34 0.11
N ASP A 101 -27.42 4.80 -0.63
CA ASP A 101 -27.09 4.30 -1.97
C ASP A 101 -26.07 3.16 -1.95
N VAL A 102 -25.51 2.79 -0.81
CA VAL A 102 -24.57 1.68 -0.68
C VAL A 102 -25.28 0.35 -0.91
N LYS A 103 -24.74 -0.51 -1.79
CA LYS A 103 -25.38 -1.76 -2.23
C LYS A 103 -24.63 -3.02 -1.79
N ASN A 104 -23.32 -2.97 -1.68
CA ASN A 104 -22.49 -4.17 -1.53
C ASN A 104 -21.96 -4.38 -0.11
N PHE A 105 -22.23 -3.46 0.82
CA PHE A 105 -21.75 -3.50 2.18
C PHE A 105 -22.86 -3.28 3.20
N LYS A 106 -22.65 -3.82 4.40
CA LYS A 106 -23.55 -3.65 5.55
C LYS A 106 -22.74 -3.48 6.84
N VAL A 107 -23.37 -3.00 7.88
CA VAL A 107 -22.82 -2.93 9.23
C VAL A 107 -22.29 -4.30 9.66
N GLY A 108 -21.08 -4.35 10.24
CA GLY A 108 -20.38 -5.56 10.63
C GLY A 108 -19.47 -6.16 9.54
N ASP A 109 -19.53 -5.70 8.29
CA ASP A 109 -18.60 -6.17 7.25
C ASP A 109 -17.16 -5.74 7.59
N ARG A 110 -16.21 -6.66 7.40
CA ARG A 110 -14.78 -6.41 7.54
C ARG A 110 -14.25 -5.81 6.24
N VAL A 111 -13.64 -4.64 6.32
CA VAL A 111 -13.28 -3.85 5.15
C VAL A 111 -11.89 -3.25 5.24
N VAL A 112 -11.31 -2.94 4.07
CA VAL A 112 -10.06 -2.21 3.92
C VAL A 112 -10.20 -1.15 2.84
N SER A 113 -9.49 -0.03 3.00
CA SER A 113 -9.44 1.06 2.03
C SER A 113 -8.79 0.63 0.71
N HIS A 114 -9.25 1.16 -0.40
CA HIS A 114 -8.54 1.25 -1.67
C HIS A 114 -8.22 2.72 -1.91
N GLY A 115 -6.99 3.13 -1.58
CA GLY A 115 -6.60 4.54 -1.50
C GLY A 115 -6.61 5.30 -2.83
N ASN A 116 -6.73 4.63 -3.98
CA ASN A 116 -6.74 5.26 -5.30
C ASN A 116 -8.13 5.84 -5.63
N MET A 117 -8.36 7.08 -5.23
CA MET A 117 -9.59 7.83 -5.55
C MET A 117 -9.60 8.21 -7.03
N SER A 118 -10.70 7.98 -7.73
CA SER A 118 -10.82 8.33 -9.14
C SER A 118 -12.24 8.77 -9.50
N CYS A 119 -12.42 9.43 -10.65
CA CYS A 119 -13.73 9.96 -11.03
C CYS A 119 -14.75 8.90 -11.48
N ARG A 120 -14.33 7.66 -11.72
CA ARG A 120 -15.13 6.48 -12.14
C ARG A 120 -15.92 6.62 -13.46
N VAL A 121 -15.95 7.80 -14.07
CA VAL A 121 -16.78 8.09 -15.26
C VAL A 121 -15.98 8.44 -16.53
N CYS A 122 -14.70 8.78 -16.43
CA CYS A 122 -13.89 9.06 -17.61
C CYS A 122 -13.52 7.78 -18.37
N LYS A 123 -13.15 7.93 -19.65
CA LYS A 123 -12.78 6.79 -20.52
C LYS A 123 -11.73 5.86 -19.89
N ARG A 124 -10.77 6.40 -19.14
CA ARG A 124 -9.76 5.58 -18.45
C ARG A 124 -10.38 4.74 -17.33
N CYS A 125 -11.21 5.36 -16.48
CA CYS A 125 -11.89 4.62 -15.40
C CYS A 125 -12.83 3.55 -15.96
N THR A 126 -13.65 3.88 -16.97
CA THR A 126 -14.61 2.94 -17.57
C THR A 126 -13.95 1.83 -18.40
N SER A 127 -12.65 1.94 -18.70
CA SER A 127 -11.85 0.87 -19.35
C SER A 127 -10.98 0.08 -18.36
N GLY A 128 -11.26 0.16 -17.04
CA GLY A 128 -10.52 -0.59 -16.01
C GLY A 128 -9.12 -0.02 -15.71
N ARG A 129 -8.91 1.26 -15.98
CA ARG A 129 -7.63 1.97 -15.79
C ARG A 129 -7.80 3.18 -14.87
N GLU A 130 -8.50 3.01 -13.76
CA GLU A 130 -8.74 4.07 -12.78
C GLU A 130 -7.44 4.65 -12.19
N TYR A 131 -6.36 3.88 -12.13
CA TYR A 131 -5.03 4.35 -11.73
C TYR A 131 -4.45 5.43 -12.67
N ASP A 132 -4.93 5.52 -13.92
CA ASP A 132 -4.55 6.51 -14.91
C ASP A 132 -5.52 7.73 -14.96
N CYS A 133 -6.50 7.82 -14.07
CA CYS A 133 -7.48 8.89 -14.07
C CYS A 133 -6.79 10.24 -13.84
N LYS A 134 -7.08 11.25 -14.71
CA LYS A 134 -6.52 12.59 -14.56
C LYS A 134 -6.99 13.34 -13.30
N LYS A 135 -8.14 12.90 -12.73
CA LYS A 135 -8.68 13.43 -11.46
C LYS A 135 -8.33 12.51 -10.28
N ARG A 136 -7.34 11.64 -10.45
CA ARG A 136 -6.91 10.73 -9.40
C ARG A 136 -6.27 11.52 -8.26
N THR A 137 -6.61 11.13 -7.05
CA THR A 137 -5.94 11.52 -5.80
C THR A 137 -5.72 10.31 -4.93
N ILE A 138 -4.77 10.39 -4.01
CA ILE A 138 -4.51 9.33 -3.03
C ILE A 138 -5.20 9.73 -1.72
N TRP A 139 -6.14 8.90 -1.29
CA TRP A 139 -6.83 9.11 -0.02
C TRP A 139 -5.85 9.04 1.15
N GLY A 140 -6.03 9.92 2.14
CA GLY A 140 -5.14 9.99 3.30
C GLY A 140 -3.77 10.60 3.02
N PHE A 141 -3.49 11.00 1.76
CA PHE A 141 -2.30 11.73 1.35
C PHE A 141 -2.67 13.03 0.63
N GLU A 142 -3.32 12.94 -0.56
CA GLU A 142 -3.68 14.10 -1.38
C GLU A 142 -5.09 14.64 -1.05
N THR A 143 -5.90 13.85 -0.33
CA THR A 143 -7.27 14.23 0.06
C THR A 143 -7.27 14.97 1.40
N GLY A 144 -8.32 15.69 1.68
CA GLY A 144 -8.50 16.41 2.95
C GLY A 144 -9.46 17.58 2.80
N PRO A 145 -9.54 18.45 3.80
CA PRO A 145 -8.90 18.34 5.12
C PRO A 145 -9.45 17.21 5.98
N LEU A 146 -8.68 16.78 7.00
CA LEU A 146 -9.07 15.85 8.05
C LEU A 146 -9.67 14.51 7.52
N TRP A 147 -9.11 13.95 6.44
CA TRP A 147 -9.64 12.75 5.81
C TRP A 147 -8.57 11.72 5.45
N GLY A 148 -8.30 10.82 6.38
CA GLY A 148 -7.32 9.75 6.29
C GLY A 148 -7.62 8.61 7.26
N GLY A 149 -6.68 7.69 7.43
CA GLY A 149 -6.84 6.45 8.19
C GLY A 149 -6.31 6.47 9.63
N TYR A 150 -5.52 7.48 10.04
CA TYR A 150 -4.98 7.52 11.41
C TYR A 150 -5.96 8.13 12.40
N CYS A 151 -7.10 7.46 12.56
CA CYS A 151 -8.19 7.84 13.45
C CYS A 151 -9.02 6.62 13.84
N GLU A 152 -9.87 6.74 14.85
CA GLU A 152 -10.73 5.64 15.31
C GLU A 152 -11.85 5.30 14.31
N TYR A 153 -12.35 6.29 13.56
CA TYR A 153 -13.40 6.11 12.54
C TYR A 153 -13.06 6.93 11.31
N THR A 154 -13.29 6.35 10.15
CA THR A 154 -13.12 7.05 8.87
C THR A 154 -14.23 6.67 7.90
N HIS A 155 -14.32 7.37 6.77
CA HIS A 155 -15.31 7.12 5.75
C HIS A 155 -14.71 7.12 4.36
N LEU A 156 -15.29 6.35 3.45
CA LEU A 156 -14.89 6.25 2.05
C LEU A 156 -16.11 5.96 1.17
N PRO A 157 -16.10 6.42 -0.09
CA PRO A 157 -17.05 5.92 -1.08
C PRO A 157 -17.00 4.39 -1.19
N GLU A 158 -18.14 3.73 -1.36
CA GLU A 158 -18.26 2.28 -1.51
C GLU A 158 -17.27 1.69 -2.53
N VAL A 159 -17.04 2.40 -3.62
CA VAL A 159 -16.14 1.98 -4.71
C VAL A 159 -14.65 1.98 -4.30
N ASN A 160 -14.32 2.62 -3.19
CA ASN A 160 -12.99 2.70 -2.62
C ASN A 160 -12.81 1.83 -1.36
N VAL A 161 -13.69 0.86 -1.18
CA VAL A 161 -13.65 -0.10 -0.06
C VAL A 161 -13.68 -1.52 -0.60
N VAL A 162 -12.87 -2.42 -0.03
CA VAL A 162 -12.80 -3.84 -0.40
C VAL A 162 -13.09 -4.69 0.83
N LYS A 163 -13.83 -5.79 0.67
CA LYS A 163 -14.06 -6.76 1.75
C LYS A 163 -12.77 -7.50 2.07
N ILE A 164 -12.47 -7.64 3.35
CA ILE A 164 -11.36 -8.48 3.83
C ILE A 164 -11.86 -9.92 3.82
N PRO A 165 -11.18 -10.83 3.10
CA PRO A 165 -11.57 -12.23 3.07
C PRO A 165 -11.34 -12.91 4.43
N GLU A 166 -12.02 -14.05 4.63
CA GLU A 166 -11.79 -14.90 5.78
C GLU A 166 -10.33 -15.38 5.84
N GLY A 167 -9.78 -15.48 7.05
CA GLY A 167 -8.39 -15.87 7.29
C GLY A 167 -7.36 -14.76 7.16
N VAL A 168 -7.74 -13.54 6.76
CA VAL A 168 -6.86 -12.35 6.72
C VAL A 168 -7.22 -11.42 7.89
N SER A 169 -6.24 -11.03 8.70
CA SER A 169 -6.45 -10.10 9.82
C SER A 169 -6.61 -8.64 9.35
N TYR A 170 -7.02 -7.73 10.23
CA TYR A 170 -7.08 -6.30 9.91
C TYR A 170 -5.68 -5.72 9.67
N GLU A 171 -4.71 -6.15 10.47
CA GLU A 171 -3.32 -5.75 10.35
C GLU A 171 -2.72 -6.17 9.00
N GLU A 172 -2.96 -7.43 8.62
CA GLU A 172 -2.51 -7.95 7.32
C GLU A 172 -3.19 -7.22 6.17
N ALA A 173 -4.49 -6.93 6.28
CA ALA A 173 -5.23 -6.22 5.25
C ALA A 173 -4.75 -4.77 5.10
N ALA A 174 -4.53 -4.05 6.21
CA ALA A 174 -3.96 -2.71 6.19
C ALA A 174 -2.55 -2.72 5.58
N ALA A 175 -1.68 -3.65 6.02
CA ALA A 175 -0.33 -3.80 5.47
C ALA A 175 -0.32 -4.04 3.95
N ALA A 176 -1.33 -4.73 3.43
CA ALA A 176 -1.43 -5.12 2.03
C ALA A 176 -2.03 -4.03 1.12
N SER A 177 -2.91 -3.18 1.64
CA SER A 177 -3.78 -2.32 0.83
C SER A 177 -3.03 -1.52 -0.25
N MET A 178 -1.99 -0.77 0.10
CA MET A 178 -1.18 -0.05 -0.89
C MET A 178 -0.02 -0.89 -1.41
N THR A 179 0.73 -1.55 -0.54
CA THR A 179 2.02 -2.13 -0.92
C THR A 179 1.89 -3.42 -1.73
N MET A 180 0.96 -4.30 -1.37
CA MET A 180 0.66 -5.50 -2.16
C MET A 180 0.01 -5.11 -3.48
N LEU A 181 -0.97 -4.17 -3.47
CA LEU A 181 -1.60 -3.66 -4.68
C LEU A 181 -0.56 -3.08 -5.66
N THR A 182 0.34 -2.22 -5.16
CA THR A 182 1.42 -1.63 -5.97
C THR A 182 2.30 -2.70 -6.59
N SER A 183 2.73 -3.69 -5.79
CA SER A 183 3.59 -4.78 -6.27
C SER A 183 2.89 -5.66 -7.29
N TRP A 184 1.59 -5.95 -7.07
CA TRP A 184 0.76 -6.68 -8.02
C TRP A 184 0.63 -5.94 -9.34
N HIS A 185 0.27 -4.66 -9.28
CA HIS A 185 0.15 -3.84 -10.48
C HIS A 185 1.47 -3.72 -11.25
N MET A 186 2.59 -3.54 -10.55
CA MET A 186 3.92 -3.51 -11.18
C MET A 186 4.22 -4.80 -11.94
N LEU A 187 4.15 -5.93 -11.26
CA LEU A 187 4.61 -7.21 -11.81
C LEU A 187 3.59 -7.84 -12.76
N VAL A 188 2.31 -7.87 -12.37
CA VAL A 188 1.25 -8.56 -13.10
C VAL A 188 0.58 -7.63 -14.10
N GLY A 189 0.11 -6.47 -13.65
CA GLY A 189 -0.62 -5.53 -14.49
C GLY A 189 0.24 -4.87 -15.55
N ARG A 190 1.47 -4.48 -15.21
CA ARG A 190 2.34 -3.66 -16.07
C ARG A 190 3.47 -4.44 -16.71
N ALA A 191 4.34 -5.07 -15.93
CA ALA A 191 5.47 -5.84 -16.45
C ALA A 191 5.03 -7.18 -17.07
N LYS A 192 3.85 -7.71 -16.66
CA LYS A 192 3.27 -8.96 -17.18
C LYS A 192 4.25 -10.12 -17.08
N ILE A 193 4.81 -10.30 -15.88
CA ILE A 193 5.81 -11.35 -15.63
C ILE A 193 5.32 -12.73 -16.04
N GLN A 194 6.25 -13.57 -16.51
CA GLN A 194 5.98 -14.91 -17.01
C GLN A 194 6.77 -15.95 -16.21
N PRO A 195 6.25 -17.18 -16.06
CA PRO A 195 6.97 -18.28 -15.44
C PRO A 195 8.35 -18.49 -16.09
N GLY A 196 9.37 -18.76 -15.26
CA GLY A 196 10.74 -18.97 -15.70
C GLY A 196 11.56 -17.70 -15.97
N GLN A 197 10.99 -16.50 -15.83
CA GLN A 197 11.76 -15.27 -15.86
C GLN A 197 12.63 -15.09 -14.62
N LEU A 198 13.76 -14.41 -14.79
CA LEU A 198 14.63 -13.95 -13.70
C LEU A 198 14.26 -12.51 -13.33
N VAL A 199 13.75 -12.34 -12.12
CA VAL A 199 13.31 -11.05 -11.58
C VAL A 199 14.27 -10.55 -10.52
N LEU A 200 14.76 -9.32 -10.65
CA LEU A 200 15.52 -8.62 -9.62
C LEU A 200 14.59 -7.68 -8.85
N ILE A 201 14.46 -7.92 -7.54
CA ILE A 201 13.69 -7.08 -6.62
C ILE A 201 14.64 -6.17 -5.86
N MET A 202 14.61 -4.89 -6.15
CA MET A 202 15.35 -3.88 -5.41
C MET A 202 14.67 -3.60 -4.07
N GLY A 203 15.43 -3.48 -2.96
CA GLY A 203 14.86 -3.17 -1.65
C GLY A 203 13.86 -4.18 -1.11
N GLY A 204 14.17 -5.49 -1.24
CA GLY A 204 13.30 -6.59 -0.83
C GLY A 204 12.82 -6.56 0.62
N GLY A 205 13.52 -5.85 1.53
CA GLY A 205 13.11 -5.71 2.94
C GLY A 205 12.01 -4.69 3.19
N SER A 206 11.60 -3.89 2.20
CA SER A 206 10.50 -2.95 2.31
C SER A 206 9.14 -3.62 2.18
N GLY A 207 8.05 -2.93 2.57
CA GLY A 207 6.70 -3.45 2.36
C GLY A 207 6.39 -3.80 0.90
N VAL A 208 6.77 -2.92 -0.04
CA VAL A 208 6.59 -3.16 -1.50
C VAL A 208 7.48 -4.30 -1.97
N GLY A 209 8.76 -4.33 -1.57
CA GLY A 209 9.70 -5.39 -1.97
C GLY A 209 9.32 -6.78 -1.44
N ASN A 210 8.81 -6.86 -0.21
CA ASN A 210 8.32 -8.11 0.38
C ASN A 210 7.23 -8.76 -0.48
N TYR A 211 6.23 -7.98 -0.92
CA TYR A 211 5.19 -8.49 -1.82
C TYR A 211 5.73 -8.78 -3.21
N GLY A 212 6.67 -7.96 -3.70
CA GLY A 212 7.33 -8.20 -4.98
C GLY A 212 7.98 -9.58 -5.07
N ILE A 213 8.70 -10.01 -4.02
CA ILE A 213 9.30 -11.36 -3.92
C ILE A 213 8.21 -12.42 -4.00
N GLN A 214 7.19 -12.34 -3.13
CA GLN A 214 6.14 -13.36 -3.02
C GLN A 214 5.32 -13.47 -4.31
N ILE A 215 4.98 -12.35 -4.94
CA ILE A 215 4.23 -12.32 -6.21
C ILE A 215 5.08 -12.92 -7.33
N ALA A 216 6.35 -12.54 -7.47
CA ALA A 216 7.22 -13.13 -8.48
C ALA A 216 7.37 -14.65 -8.30
N LYS A 217 7.50 -15.13 -7.06
CA LYS A 217 7.53 -16.58 -6.75
C LYS A 217 6.20 -17.26 -7.06
N LEU A 218 5.05 -16.61 -6.75
CA LEU A 218 3.72 -17.12 -7.08
C LEU A 218 3.55 -17.36 -8.59
N PHE A 219 4.17 -16.49 -9.41
CA PHE A 219 4.16 -16.61 -10.87
C PHE A 219 5.27 -17.50 -11.44
N GLY A 220 6.01 -18.24 -10.60
CA GLY A 220 7.03 -19.18 -11.05
C GLY A 220 8.32 -18.54 -11.57
N CYS A 221 8.63 -17.33 -11.14
CA CYS A 221 9.87 -16.65 -11.46
C CYS A 221 11.02 -17.10 -10.55
N THR A 222 12.26 -16.99 -11.03
CA THR A 222 13.44 -17.01 -10.17
C THR A 222 13.68 -15.59 -9.66
N VAL A 223 13.93 -15.43 -8.36
CA VAL A 223 13.99 -14.13 -7.70
C VAL A 223 15.37 -13.88 -7.10
N ILE A 224 16.02 -12.80 -7.53
CA ILE A 224 17.13 -12.18 -6.82
C ILE A 224 16.56 -10.98 -6.06
N ALA A 225 16.77 -10.89 -4.75
CA ALA A 225 16.33 -9.75 -3.97
C ALA A 225 17.52 -9.03 -3.32
N THR A 226 17.44 -7.70 -3.21
CA THR A 226 18.49 -6.91 -2.56
C THR A 226 17.98 -6.27 -1.27
N ALA A 227 18.85 -6.22 -0.25
CA ALA A 227 18.60 -5.50 0.99
C ALA A 227 19.93 -5.10 1.67
N SER A 228 19.85 -4.52 2.86
CA SER A 228 21.00 -4.37 3.76
C SER A 228 21.40 -5.73 4.35
N PRO A 229 22.65 -5.90 4.80
CA PRO A 229 23.18 -7.19 5.29
C PRO A 229 22.35 -7.86 6.38
N ASP A 230 21.80 -7.04 7.28
CA ASP A 230 20.99 -7.47 8.41
C ASP A 230 19.62 -8.09 8.04
N LYS A 231 19.27 -8.11 6.73
CA LYS A 231 17.97 -8.57 6.23
C LYS A 231 18.06 -9.70 5.19
N LEU A 232 19.27 -10.13 4.84
CA LEU A 232 19.45 -11.07 3.73
C LEU A 232 18.82 -12.42 4.00
N ASP A 233 18.97 -12.97 5.21
CA ASP A 233 18.37 -14.24 5.59
C ASP A 233 16.84 -14.19 5.54
N GLN A 234 16.24 -13.07 5.98
CA GLN A 234 14.79 -12.84 5.90
C GLN A 234 14.27 -12.80 4.45
N LEU A 235 15.08 -12.30 3.49
CA LEU A 235 14.71 -12.37 2.07
C LEU A 235 14.64 -13.80 1.56
N LEU A 236 15.58 -14.67 1.96
CA LEU A 236 15.59 -16.08 1.59
C LEU A 236 14.43 -16.84 2.23
N GLU A 237 14.14 -16.57 3.51
CA GLU A 237 12.97 -17.12 4.21
C GLU A 237 11.64 -16.71 3.57
N LEU A 238 11.58 -15.49 3.02
CA LEU A 238 10.41 -14.98 2.30
C LEU A 238 10.23 -15.63 0.91
N GLY A 239 11.24 -16.34 0.43
CA GLY A 239 11.19 -17.11 -0.81
C GLY A 239 12.05 -16.57 -1.94
N ALA A 240 12.91 -15.58 -1.73
CA ALA A 240 13.91 -15.20 -2.72
C ALA A 240 14.90 -16.37 -2.94
N ASP A 241 15.27 -16.63 -4.19
CA ASP A 241 16.25 -17.67 -4.51
C ASP A 241 17.68 -17.20 -4.19
N TYR A 242 17.91 -15.89 -4.25
CA TYR A 242 19.20 -15.24 -3.96
C TYR A 242 18.97 -13.91 -3.25
N ALA A 243 19.80 -13.62 -2.25
CA ALA A 243 19.80 -12.37 -1.50
C ALA A 243 21.16 -11.67 -1.62
N ILE A 244 21.17 -10.38 -1.96
CA ILE A 244 22.36 -9.60 -2.24
C ILE A 244 22.37 -8.30 -1.43
N ASP A 245 23.53 -7.99 -0.83
CA ASP A 245 23.76 -6.71 -0.17
C ASP A 245 24.00 -5.59 -1.18
N HIS A 246 23.01 -4.71 -1.37
CA HIS A 246 23.08 -3.57 -2.29
C HIS A 246 23.96 -2.41 -1.79
N ARG A 247 24.46 -2.46 -0.56
CA ARG A 247 25.38 -1.44 -0.03
C ARG A 247 26.80 -1.63 -0.56
N LYS A 248 27.16 -2.83 -1.03
CA LYS A 248 28.44 -3.10 -1.67
C LYS A 248 28.52 -2.37 -3.01
N ASP A 249 29.66 -1.77 -3.33
CA ASP A 249 29.83 -1.06 -4.61
C ASP A 249 29.67 -1.98 -5.83
N ASP A 250 29.97 -3.25 -5.68
CA ASP A 250 29.97 -4.26 -6.74
C ASP A 250 28.77 -5.24 -6.70
N TRP A 251 27.72 -4.94 -5.92
CA TRP A 251 26.50 -5.75 -5.85
C TRP A 251 25.96 -6.17 -7.22
N HIS A 252 26.05 -5.29 -8.20
CA HIS A 252 25.60 -5.55 -9.57
C HIS A 252 26.44 -6.62 -10.28
N LYS A 253 27.71 -6.83 -9.89
CA LYS A 253 28.55 -7.91 -10.41
C LYS A 253 28.09 -9.25 -9.85
N GLU A 254 27.66 -9.31 -8.58
CA GLU A 254 27.08 -10.50 -7.95
C GLU A 254 25.79 -10.90 -8.68
N VAL A 255 24.86 -9.95 -8.95
CA VAL A 255 23.66 -10.19 -9.75
C VAL A 255 24.01 -10.81 -11.11
N ARG A 256 25.00 -10.22 -11.81
CA ARG A 256 25.43 -10.69 -13.13
C ARG A 256 26.04 -12.09 -13.06
N ALA A 257 26.81 -12.40 -12.03
CA ALA A 257 27.38 -13.72 -11.83
C ALA A 257 26.32 -14.79 -11.60
N ILE A 258 25.28 -14.47 -10.82
CA ILE A 258 24.13 -15.36 -10.60
C ILE A 258 23.36 -15.54 -11.91
N ALA A 259 23.01 -14.44 -12.59
CA ALA A 259 22.25 -14.46 -13.84
C ALA A 259 22.92 -15.31 -14.94
N LYS A 260 24.26 -15.40 -14.96
CA LYS A 260 25.01 -16.28 -15.89
C LYS A 260 24.82 -17.76 -15.63
N LYS A 261 24.50 -18.17 -14.41
CA LYS A 261 24.34 -19.56 -14.00
C LYS A 261 22.92 -20.09 -14.13
N ILE A 262 21.94 -19.19 -14.23
CA ILE A 262 20.52 -19.54 -14.30
C ILE A 262 20.15 -19.88 -15.73
N PRO A 263 19.58 -21.08 -16.00
CA PRO A 263 19.02 -21.38 -17.31
C PRO A 263 17.94 -20.38 -17.70
N LYS A 264 17.94 -19.95 -18.95
CA LYS A 264 17.00 -18.94 -19.46
C LYS A 264 15.79 -19.61 -20.08
N ALA A 265 14.61 -19.25 -19.62
CA ALA A 265 13.37 -19.57 -20.34
C ALA A 265 13.17 -18.64 -21.55
N TYR A 266 13.72 -17.42 -21.48
CA TYR A 266 13.59 -16.40 -22.50
C TYR A 266 14.96 -15.75 -22.78
N GLY A 267 15.36 -15.76 -24.07
CA GLY A 267 16.64 -15.20 -24.51
C GLY A 267 17.86 -16.03 -24.11
N ASP A 268 19.02 -15.65 -24.63
CA ASP A 268 20.30 -16.36 -24.50
C ASP A 268 21.39 -15.55 -23.79
N THR A 269 21.08 -14.31 -23.38
CA THR A 269 22.04 -13.39 -22.79
C THR A 269 22.04 -13.42 -21.26
N PRO A 270 23.20 -13.27 -20.61
CA PRO A 270 23.30 -13.31 -19.16
C PRO A 270 22.86 -11.97 -18.52
N GLY A 271 21.58 -11.85 -18.19
CA GLY A 271 21.02 -10.70 -17.51
C GLY A 271 19.72 -11.04 -16.81
N VAL A 272 19.06 -10.08 -16.21
CA VAL A 272 17.73 -10.24 -15.61
C VAL A 272 16.66 -9.84 -16.61
N ASP A 273 15.49 -10.48 -16.54
CA ASP A 273 14.40 -10.21 -17.48
C ASP A 273 13.55 -9.04 -17.01
N VAL A 274 13.35 -8.93 -15.71
CA VAL A 274 12.57 -7.85 -15.09
C VAL A 274 13.30 -7.29 -13.88
N ILE A 275 13.38 -5.97 -13.77
CA ILE A 275 13.82 -5.27 -12.55
C ILE A 275 12.62 -4.56 -11.95
N PHE A 276 12.30 -4.94 -10.72
CA PHE A 276 11.31 -4.31 -9.87
C PHE A 276 11.99 -3.22 -9.03
N GLU A 277 11.78 -1.96 -9.43
CA GLU A 277 12.47 -0.80 -8.89
C GLU A 277 11.48 0.11 -8.15
N HIS A 278 11.80 0.51 -6.92
CA HIS A 278 11.01 1.47 -6.14
C HIS A 278 11.88 2.33 -5.20
N ILE A 279 13.19 2.21 -5.32
CA ILE A 279 14.16 2.92 -4.48
C ILE A 279 14.46 4.31 -5.04
N GLY A 280 14.65 4.42 -6.36
CA GLY A 280 14.95 5.67 -7.05
C GLY A 280 16.37 5.76 -7.61
N GLY A 281 16.82 6.99 -7.85
CA GLY A 281 17.96 7.30 -8.73
C GLY A 281 19.32 6.73 -8.37
N SER A 282 19.55 6.30 -7.13
CA SER A 282 20.90 5.90 -6.65
C SER A 282 21.48 4.67 -7.37
N HIS A 283 20.64 3.72 -7.77
CA HIS A 283 21.06 2.45 -8.40
C HIS A 283 20.72 2.36 -9.89
N TRP A 284 19.90 3.25 -10.39
CA TRP A 284 19.27 3.22 -11.71
C TRP A 284 20.21 2.87 -12.87
N ASN A 285 21.37 3.55 -12.97
CA ASN A 285 22.27 3.31 -14.09
C ASN A 285 22.93 1.91 -14.05
N LYS A 286 23.21 1.40 -12.84
CA LYS A 286 23.72 0.03 -12.66
C LYS A 286 22.65 -1.00 -13.05
N GLU A 287 21.40 -0.75 -12.68
CA GLU A 287 20.26 -1.62 -12.97
C GLU A 287 20.04 -1.82 -14.47
N LEU A 288 20.05 -0.75 -15.27
CA LEU A 288 19.90 -0.84 -16.72
C LEU A 288 20.98 -1.73 -17.37
N THR A 289 22.18 -1.77 -16.81
CA THR A 289 23.27 -2.63 -17.31
C THR A 289 22.99 -4.12 -17.08
N LEU A 290 22.15 -4.47 -16.09
CA LEU A 290 21.84 -5.83 -15.70
C LEU A 290 20.76 -6.48 -16.58
N LEU A 291 19.94 -5.69 -17.26
CA LEU A 291 18.84 -6.19 -18.07
C LEU A 291 19.31 -6.99 -19.28
N ASN A 292 18.58 -8.04 -19.60
CA ASN A 292 18.66 -8.78 -20.86
C ASN A 292 18.24 -7.90 -22.05
N TYR A 293 18.48 -8.37 -23.27
CA TYR A 293 17.83 -7.84 -24.47
C TYR A 293 16.31 -7.98 -24.35
N GLY A 294 15.58 -6.91 -24.66
CA GLY A 294 14.13 -6.84 -24.45
C GLY A 294 13.68 -6.78 -22.99
N GLY A 295 14.62 -6.73 -22.04
CA GLY A 295 14.33 -6.71 -20.62
C GLY A 295 13.55 -5.47 -20.17
N THR A 296 12.88 -5.57 -19.04
CA THR A 296 11.99 -4.54 -18.51
C THR A 296 12.48 -4.05 -17.16
N VAL A 297 12.64 -2.73 -17.00
CA VAL A 297 12.64 -2.11 -15.67
C VAL A 297 11.28 -1.47 -15.42
N ILE A 298 10.67 -1.80 -14.30
CA ILE A 298 9.42 -1.17 -13.86
C ILE A 298 9.67 -0.43 -12.56
N THR A 299 9.33 0.87 -12.55
CA THR A 299 9.60 1.74 -11.41
C THR A 299 8.34 2.35 -10.83
N THR A 300 8.33 2.45 -9.49
CA THR A 300 7.38 3.20 -8.67
C THR A 300 8.11 3.80 -7.47
N GLY A 301 7.79 5.00 -7.08
CA GLY A 301 8.46 5.65 -5.96
C GLY A 301 9.86 6.20 -6.30
N ALA A 302 10.44 6.92 -5.34
CA ALA A 302 11.74 7.58 -5.51
C ALA A 302 12.34 7.97 -4.14
N THR A 303 12.40 7.03 -3.20
CA THR A 303 12.80 7.30 -1.80
C THR A 303 14.24 7.77 -1.66
N THR A 304 15.14 7.37 -2.58
CA THR A 304 16.54 7.81 -2.60
C THR A 304 16.80 8.99 -3.55
N GLY A 305 15.76 9.55 -4.14
CA GLY A 305 15.83 10.68 -5.07
C GLY A 305 15.18 10.38 -6.42
N TYR A 306 14.58 11.43 -6.99
CA TYR A 306 13.78 11.35 -8.21
C TYR A 306 14.55 11.64 -9.50
N MET A 307 15.82 12.03 -9.39
CA MET A 307 16.67 12.31 -10.55
C MET A 307 17.64 11.15 -10.80
N ALA A 308 17.65 10.62 -12.03
CA ALA A 308 18.54 9.55 -12.44
C ALA A 308 19.19 9.86 -13.79
N LYS A 309 20.52 9.65 -13.90
CA LYS A 309 21.20 9.72 -15.19
C LYS A 309 21.02 8.41 -15.94
N THR A 310 20.67 8.51 -17.21
CA THR A 310 20.42 7.35 -18.08
C THR A 310 21.34 7.36 -19.28
N ASP A 311 22.12 6.30 -19.48
CA ASP A 311 22.83 6.07 -20.73
C ASP A 311 21.87 5.45 -21.74
N LEU A 312 21.42 6.25 -22.71
CA LEU A 312 20.43 5.85 -23.73
C LEU A 312 20.92 4.68 -24.60
N ARG A 313 22.24 4.44 -24.71
CA ARG A 313 22.80 3.32 -25.45
C ARG A 313 22.32 1.98 -24.87
N HIS A 314 22.23 1.86 -23.55
CA HIS A 314 21.65 0.64 -22.94
C HIS A 314 20.22 0.38 -23.39
N ILE A 315 19.41 1.44 -23.56
CA ILE A 315 18.02 1.32 -23.94
C ILE A 315 17.89 0.83 -25.36
N PHE A 316 18.47 1.57 -26.33
CA PHE A 316 18.23 1.22 -27.74
C PHE A 316 19.02 0.00 -28.22
N PHE A 317 20.25 -0.23 -27.76
CA PHE A 317 21.02 -1.43 -28.16
C PHE A 317 20.39 -2.72 -27.64
N LYS A 318 19.80 -2.69 -26.45
CA LYS A 318 19.16 -3.88 -25.87
C LYS A 318 17.64 -3.93 -26.09
N GLY A 319 17.04 -2.89 -26.67
CA GLY A 319 15.58 -2.81 -26.84
C GLY A 319 14.83 -2.84 -25.50
N LEU A 320 15.34 -2.12 -24.47
CA LEU A 320 14.79 -2.18 -23.13
C LEU A 320 13.42 -1.51 -23.03
N ASN A 321 12.56 -2.04 -22.14
CA ASN A 321 11.31 -1.45 -21.75
C ASN A 321 11.49 -0.71 -20.42
N ILE A 322 11.13 0.57 -20.37
CA ILE A 322 11.07 1.37 -19.15
C ILE A 322 9.61 1.67 -18.85
N LEU A 323 9.08 1.09 -17.79
CA LEU A 323 7.68 1.20 -17.41
C LEU A 323 7.54 1.98 -16.11
N GLY A 324 6.62 2.95 -16.10
CA GLY A 324 6.15 3.57 -14.87
C GLY A 324 4.94 2.83 -14.31
N SER A 325 4.82 2.84 -12.99
CA SER A 325 3.68 2.29 -12.26
C SER A 325 3.28 3.19 -11.10
N THR A 326 2.04 3.10 -10.71
CA THR A 326 1.50 3.77 -9.53
C THR A 326 0.33 2.93 -9.03
N GLN A 327 0.25 2.70 -7.73
CA GLN A 327 -0.83 1.90 -7.10
C GLN A 327 -1.37 0.78 -8.03
N GLY A 328 -2.68 0.68 -8.23
CA GLY A 328 -3.34 -0.28 -9.11
C GLY A 328 -4.85 -0.10 -9.10
N THR A 329 -5.56 -1.09 -9.64
CA THR A 329 -7.02 -1.13 -9.67
C THR A 329 -7.59 -1.83 -8.44
N ARG A 330 -8.87 -1.55 -8.12
CA ARG A 330 -9.59 -2.28 -7.08
C ARG A 330 -9.60 -3.79 -7.36
N ALA A 331 -9.80 -4.18 -8.62
CA ALA A 331 -9.80 -5.59 -9.02
C ALA A 331 -8.46 -6.29 -8.75
N GLU A 332 -7.34 -5.60 -8.95
CA GLU A 332 -6.01 -6.13 -8.62
C GLU A 332 -5.82 -6.29 -7.11
N LEU A 333 -6.36 -5.38 -6.30
CA LEU A 333 -6.36 -5.52 -4.84
C LEU A 333 -7.16 -6.75 -4.39
N GLU A 334 -8.35 -6.97 -4.96
CA GLU A 334 -9.18 -8.15 -4.70
C GLU A 334 -8.47 -9.45 -5.12
N GLN A 335 -7.74 -9.45 -6.25
CA GLN A 335 -6.92 -10.59 -6.67
C GLN A 335 -5.80 -10.89 -5.66
N GLY A 336 -5.11 -9.87 -5.18
CA GLY A 336 -4.08 -10.03 -4.14
C GLY A 336 -4.66 -10.63 -2.86
N PHE A 337 -5.81 -10.15 -2.39
CA PHE A 337 -6.52 -10.69 -1.23
C PHE A 337 -6.98 -12.14 -1.42
N TYR A 338 -7.38 -12.52 -2.64
CA TYR A 338 -7.66 -13.91 -2.95
C TYR A 338 -6.44 -14.81 -2.66
N TRP A 339 -5.24 -14.41 -3.09
CA TRP A 339 -4.03 -15.19 -2.83
C TRP A 339 -3.59 -15.16 -1.36
N MET A 340 -3.87 -14.06 -0.66
CA MET A 340 -3.69 -14.00 0.80
C MET A 340 -4.60 -15.00 1.51
N SER A 341 -5.88 -15.08 1.16
CA SER A 341 -6.84 -16.05 1.74
C SER A 341 -6.46 -17.52 1.46
N LYS A 342 -5.64 -17.76 0.42
CA LYS A 342 -5.07 -19.09 0.13
C LYS A 342 -3.72 -19.33 0.82
N GLY A 343 -3.25 -18.40 1.65
CA GLY A 343 -1.97 -18.48 2.34
C GLY A 343 -0.75 -18.45 1.41
N LYS A 344 -0.91 -17.99 0.16
CA LYS A 344 0.17 -17.89 -0.84
C LYS A 344 0.93 -16.59 -0.79
N ILE A 345 0.32 -15.55 -0.27
CA ILE A 345 0.91 -14.24 0.01
C ILE A 345 0.62 -13.89 1.47
N LYS A 346 1.60 -13.35 2.18
CA LYS A 346 1.49 -12.97 3.58
C LYS A 346 2.00 -11.56 3.79
N SER A 347 1.34 -10.81 4.65
CA SER A 347 1.86 -9.54 5.12
C SER A 347 2.96 -9.77 6.16
N ILE A 348 4.10 -9.12 5.98
CA ILE A 348 5.16 -9.10 6.98
C ILE A 348 4.98 -7.82 7.80
N ILE A 349 4.64 -7.98 9.07
CA ILE A 349 4.45 -6.90 10.03
C ILE A 349 5.70 -6.83 10.89
N ASP A 350 6.38 -5.68 10.83
CA ASP A 350 7.60 -5.43 11.59
C ASP A 350 7.29 -5.04 13.04
N SER A 351 6.32 -4.15 13.22
CA SER A 351 5.96 -3.62 14.54
C SER A 351 4.59 -2.95 14.53
N GLU A 352 4.01 -2.83 15.73
CA GLU A 352 2.71 -2.20 15.96
C GLU A 352 2.86 -1.04 16.94
N TYR A 353 2.12 0.04 16.73
CA TYR A 353 2.13 1.26 17.53
C TYR A 353 0.71 1.77 17.75
N THR A 354 0.48 2.52 18.84
CA THR A 354 -0.75 3.29 19.03
C THR A 354 -0.66 4.66 18.34
N LEU A 355 -1.76 5.41 18.28
CA LEU A 355 -1.72 6.78 17.74
C LEU A 355 -0.78 7.69 18.55
N GLU A 356 -0.70 7.50 19.87
CA GLU A 356 0.18 8.26 20.75
C GLU A 356 1.66 8.03 20.44
N GLN A 357 2.00 6.87 19.89
CA GLN A 357 3.37 6.48 19.50
C GLN A 357 3.70 6.82 18.04
N ALA A 358 2.82 7.54 17.36
CA ALA A 358 2.96 7.80 15.91
C ALA A 358 4.29 8.47 15.53
N ALA A 359 4.79 9.40 16.33
CA ALA A 359 6.07 10.07 16.07
C ALA A 359 7.25 9.08 16.07
N GLU A 360 7.25 8.13 17.02
CA GLU A 360 8.24 7.05 17.09
C GLU A 360 8.15 6.14 15.87
N ALA A 361 6.94 5.72 15.51
CA ALA A 361 6.68 4.87 14.35
C ALA A 361 7.18 5.49 13.03
N HIS A 362 6.86 6.77 12.78
CA HIS A 362 7.33 7.49 11.60
C HIS A 362 8.86 7.70 11.60
N THR A 363 9.45 7.96 12.77
CA THR A 363 10.91 8.09 12.92
C THR A 363 11.61 6.75 12.63
N LYS A 364 11.05 5.61 13.10
CA LYS A 364 11.56 4.27 12.77
C LYS A 364 11.50 4.02 11.26
N MET A 365 10.38 4.35 10.63
CA MET A 365 10.21 4.22 9.17
C MET A 365 11.23 5.06 8.40
N LEU A 366 11.41 6.32 8.78
CA LEU A 366 12.36 7.23 8.15
C LEU A 366 13.81 6.73 8.25
N LYS A 367 14.21 6.23 9.41
CA LYS A 367 15.55 5.68 9.63
C LYS A 367 15.78 4.35 8.91
N GLY A 368 14.73 3.54 8.73
CA GLY A 368 14.75 2.26 8.01
C GLY A 368 15.67 1.17 8.59
N LYS A 369 16.44 1.48 9.65
CA LYS A 369 17.37 0.52 10.27
C LYS A 369 16.60 -0.59 10.98
N GLY A 370 16.89 -1.84 10.64
CA GLY A 370 16.23 -3.02 11.19
C GLY A 370 14.77 -3.20 10.77
N LEU A 371 14.20 -2.32 9.96
CA LEU A 371 12.82 -2.41 9.49
C LEU A 371 12.69 -3.45 8.37
N PHE A 372 11.84 -4.48 8.59
CA PHE A 372 11.52 -5.50 7.60
C PHE A 372 10.01 -5.70 7.48
N GLY A 373 9.43 -5.24 6.37
CA GLY A 373 7.97 -5.28 6.15
C GLY A 373 7.28 -3.96 6.48
N LYS A 374 6.12 -4.03 7.14
CA LYS A 374 5.23 -2.89 7.41
C LYS A 374 5.11 -2.58 8.90
N ILE A 375 4.98 -1.29 9.20
CA ILE A 375 4.63 -0.79 10.53
C ILE A 375 3.11 -0.57 10.56
N ILE A 376 2.46 -1.05 11.61
CA ILE A 376 1.02 -0.92 11.82
C ILE A 376 0.74 0.09 12.92
N MET A 377 -0.26 0.94 12.67
CA MET A 377 -0.87 1.84 13.64
C MET A 377 -2.21 1.27 14.10
N LYS A 378 -2.42 1.19 15.41
CA LYS A 378 -3.68 0.75 16.02
C LYS A 378 -4.36 1.95 16.69
N PRO A 379 -5.45 2.49 16.11
CA PRO A 379 -6.12 3.67 16.64
C PRO A 379 -6.91 3.41 17.93
N SER A 380 -7.23 2.16 18.23
CA SER A 380 -8.00 1.78 19.44
C SER A 380 -7.66 0.38 19.93
#